data_240e01076c2bddbcadfd518a4556ce99
#
_entry.id   240e01076c2bddbcadfd518a4556ce99
#
_cell.length_a   1.000
_cell.length_b   1.000
_cell.length_c   1.000
_cell.angle_alpha   90.00
_cell.angle_beta   90.00
_cell.angle_gamma   90.00
#
_symmetry.space_group_name_H-M   'P 1'
#
loop_
_entity.id
_entity.type
_entity.pdbx_description
1 polymer ?
#
loop_
_entity_poly.entity_id
_entity_poly.type
_entity_poly.pdbx_seq_one_letter_code
_entity_poly.pdbx_strand_id
1 'polypeptide(L)'
;SRSDIFERILGLSSVKGALKDLLHTDCLLVSRNHHNCVMTKYPGFSSETNWHQDIRYWSFERSELISVWFSLGEENLQNGGLRIIPGSHKRNLSEKRFDDRKFLRTDLTENLRLIERAENVKLSRGDVLFFHCKVFHAAGSNETDLPKFSPVFTVHTSDNEPLSGTRSADLPGYTIW
;
A
#
# COMPACT_ATOMS: atom_id res chain seq x y z
N SER A 1 -9.88 -17.14 -14.40
CA SER A 1 -10.80 -16.01 -14.17
C SER A 1 -10.57 -15.49 -12.77
N ARG A 2 -10.32 -14.21 -12.63
CA ARG A 2 -10.29 -13.55 -11.32
C ARG A 2 -11.72 -13.55 -10.78
N SER A 3 -11.86 -13.79 -9.48
CA SER A 3 -13.16 -13.69 -8.84
C SER A 3 -13.67 -12.24 -8.93
N ASP A 4 -14.92 -12.05 -9.37
CA ASP A 4 -15.62 -10.78 -9.43
C ASP A 4 -15.75 -10.09 -8.06
N ILE A 5 -15.53 -10.86 -6.96
CA ILE A 5 -15.61 -10.33 -5.60
C ILE A 5 -14.65 -9.15 -5.36
N PHE A 6 -13.45 -9.19 -5.94
CA PHE A 6 -12.48 -8.12 -5.78
C PHE A 6 -12.90 -6.84 -6.53
N GLU A 7 -13.51 -6.98 -7.70
CA GLU A 7 -14.07 -5.85 -8.43
C GLU A 7 -15.26 -5.27 -7.67
N ARG A 8 -16.09 -6.12 -7.08
CA ARG A 8 -17.26 -5.70 -6.28
C ARG A 8 -16.87 -4.93 -5.03
N ILE A 9 -15.84 -5.36 -4.27
CA ILE A 9 -15.42 -4.64 -3.05
C ILE A 9 -14.78 -3.29 -3.39
N LEU A 10 -14.04 -3.19 -4.48
CA LEU A 10 -13.51 -1.91 -4.97
C LEU A 10 -14.62 -0.99 -5.51
N GLY A 11 -15.67 -1.58 -6.08
CA GLY A 11 -16.84 -0.87 -6.61
C GLY A 11 -17.84 -0.39 -5.54
N LEU A 12 -17.64 -0.73 -4.25
CA LEU A 12 -18.50 -0.23 -3.18
C LEU A 12 -18.54 1.31 -3.20
N SER A 13 -19.72 1.89 -3.08
CA SER A 13 -19.93 3.35 -3.17
C SER A 13 -19.09 4.13 -2.17
N SER A 14 -18.90 3.59 -0.96
CA SER A 14 -18.04 4.19 0.07
C SER A 14 -16.56 4.19 -0.34
N VAL A 15 -16.08 3.10 -0.94
CA VAL A 15 -14.67 2.98 -1.40
C VAL A 15 -14.43 3.91 -2.59
N LYS A 16 -15.32 3.87 -3.58
CA LYS A 16 -15.26 4.76 -4.75
C LYS A 16 -15.34 6.24 -4.35
N GLY A 17 -16.27 6.59 -3.46
CA GLY A 17 -16.42 7.95 -2.96
C GLY A 17 -15.12 8.46 -2.32
N ALA A 18 -14.54 7.68 -1.39
CA ALA A 18 -13.27 8.04 -0.76
C ALA A 18 -12.12 8.20 -1.79
N LEU A 19 -12.03 7.31 -2.78
CA LEU A 19 -11.00 7.41 -3.83
C LEU A 19 -11.19 8.63 -4.72
N LYS A 20 -12.42 8.98 -5.08
CA LYS A 20 -12.74 10.20 -5.84
C LYS A 20 -12.35 11.47 -5.08
N ASP A 21 -12.63 11.51 -3.79
CA ASP A 21 -12.25 12.62 -2.93
C ASP A 21 -10.72 12.74 -2.79
N LEU A 22 -10.01 11.60 -2.62
CA LEU A 22 -8.55 11.58 -2.47
C LEU A 22 -7.79 11.91 -3.75
N LEU A 23 -8.31 11.51 -4.91
CA LEU A 23 -7.66 11.67 -6.22
C LEU A 23 -8.29 12.79 -7.06
N HIS A 24 -9.36 13.44 -6.55
CA HIS A 24 -10.05 14.56 -7.19
C HIS A 24 -10.54 14.27 -8.63
N THR A 25 -11.00 13.02 -8.89
CA THR A 25 -11.46 12.58 -10.20
C THR A 25 -12.50 11.47 -10.12
N ASP A 26 -13.35 11.38 -11.13
CA ASP A 26 -14.26 10.26 -11.33
C ASP A 26 -13.65 9.11 -12.14
N CYS A 27 -12.52 9.34 -12.81
CA CYS A 27 -11.87 8.41 -13.71
C CYS A 27 -10.77 7.62 -12.99
N LEU A 28 -11.16 6.57 -12.29
CA LEU A 28 -10.28 5.73 -11.47
C LEU A 28 -9.91 4.42 -12.17
N LEU A 29 -8.62 4.09 -12.19
CA LEU A 29 -8.08 2.84 -12.69
C LEU A 29 -7.39 2.04 -11.59
N VAL A 30 -7.57 0.73 -11.62
CA VAL A 30 -6.80 -0.22 -10.80
C VAL A 30 -5.60 -0.71 -11.60
N SER A 31 -4.41 -0.56 -11.06
CA SER A 31 -3.20 -1.13 -11.65
C SER A 31 -3.26 -2.66 -11.57
N ARG A 32 -2.93 -3.35 -12.66
CA ARG A 32 -2.87 -4.82 -12.71
C ARG A 32 -1.48 -5.37 -12.39
N ASN A 33 -0.47 -4.51 -12.43
CA ASN A 33 0.94 -4.88 -12.29
C ASN A 33 1.47 -4.71 -10.87
N HIS A 34 0.73 -3.98 -10.02
CA HIS A 34 1.11 -3.65 -8.66
C HIS A 34 -0.04 -3.89 -7.71
N HIS A 35 0.26 -4.24 -6.47
CA HIS A 35 -0.68 -4.50 -5.37
C HIS A 35 -2.10 -4.85 -5.85
N ASN A 36 -2.26 -6.04 -6.37
CA ASN A 36 -3.52 -6.59 -6.83
C ASN A 36 -3.55 -8.05 -6.36
N CYS A 37 -3.49 -8.22 -5.04
CA CYS A 37 -3.27 -9.50 -4.39
C CYS A 37 -3.84 -9.50 -2.97
N VAL A 38 -3.81 -10.66 -2.34
CA VAL A 38 -4.08 -10.81 -0.91
C VAL A 38 -2.75 -10.94 -0.18
N MET A 39 -2.42 -9.95 0.63
CA MET A 39 -1.29 -10.04 1.56
C MET A 39 -1.64 -10.97 2.70
N THR A 40 -0.73 -11.89 3.00
CA THR A 40 -0.94 -12.90 4.03
C THR A 40 0.16 -12.86 5.08
N LYS A 41 -0.22 -13.06 6.33
CA LYS A 41 0.70 -13.23 7.45
C LYS A 41 0.30 -14.48 8.22
N TYR A 42 1.02 -15.58 7.99
CA TYR A 42 0.80 -16.83 8.70
C TYR A 42 1.62 -16.89 10.00
N PRO A 43 1.06 -17.47 11.08
CA PRO A 43 1.80 -17.73 12.32
C PRO A 43 3.09 -18.51 12.06
N GLY A 44 4.19 -18.05 12.64
CA GLY A 44 5.49 -18.73 12.55
C GLY A 44 6.19 -18.73 11.18
N PHE A 45 5.51 -18.31 10.10
CA PHE A 45 6.06 -18.32 8.73
C PHE A 45 6.08 -16.96 8.05
N SER A 46 5.55 -15.94 8.71
CA SER A 46 5.50 -14.59 8.13
C SER A 46 6.81 -13.84 8.34
N SER A 47 7.33 -13.25 7.28
CA SER A 47 8.50 -12.37 7.35
C SER A 47 8.11 -10.94 7.72
N GLU A 48 9.04 -10.21 8.30
CA GLU A 48 8.94 -8.77 8.44
C GLU A 48 9.07 -8.07 7.09
N THR A 49 8.43 -6.93 6.97
CA THR A 49 8.60 -6.02 5.83
C THR A 49 9.19 -4.72 6.36
N ASN A 50 10.41 -4.43 5.96
CA ASN A 50 11.13 -3.24 6.39
C ASN A 50 10.49 -1.95 5.90
N TRP A 51 10.86 -0.81 6.49
CA TRP A 51 10.35 0.52 6.15
C TRP A 51 10.59 0.88 4.69
N HIS A 52 9.52 1.10 3.94
CA HIS A 52 9.57 1.40 2.52
C HIS A 52 8.39 2.26 2.08
N GLN A 53 8.44 2.67 0.84
CA GLN A 53 7.35 3.30 0.10
C GLN A 53 6.99 2.38 -1.06
N ASP A 54 5.71 2.21 -1.37
CA ASP A 54 5.26 1.36 -2.47
C ASP A 54 5.78 1.85 -3.83
N ILE A 55 5.85 3.16 -4.01
CA ILE A 55 6.31 3.81 -5.24
C ILE A 55 7.69 3.32 -5.72
N ARG A 56 8.51 2.73 -4.85
CA ARG A 56 9.84 2.20 -5.21
C ARG A 56 9.82 1.17 -6.35
N TYR A 57 8.67 0.55 -6.57
CA TYR A 57 8.48 -0.46 -7.61
C TYR A 57 7.60 0.01 -8.75
N TRP A 58 7.08 1.23 -8.68
CA TRP A 58 6.07 1.74 -9.60
C TRP A 58 6.61 2.91 -10.41
N SER A 59 6.44 2.83 -11.71
CA SER A 59 6.92 3.81 -12.67
C SER A 59 5.72 4.43 -13.38
N PHE A 60 5.28 5.58 -12.89
CA PHE A 60 4.18 6.38 -13.42
C PHE A 60 4.66 7.80 -13.69
N GLU A 61 3.93 8.54 -14.50
CA GLU A 61 4.23 9.94 -14.78
C GLU A 61 4.23 10.80 -13.51
N ARG A 62 3.28 10.50 -12.61
CA ARG A 62 3.15 11.18 -11.32
C ARG A 62 3.04 10.16 -10.18
N SER A 63 3.44 10.56 -8.99
CA SER A 63 3.39 9.71 -7.80
C SER A 63 2.05 9.75 -7.06
N GLU A 64 0.98 10.16 -7.72
CA GLU A 64 -0.38 10.21 -7.15
C GLU A 64 -1.09 8.88 -7.35
N LEU A 65 -0.71 7.90 -6.52
CA LEU A 65 -1.32 6.59 -6.46
C LEU A 65 -1.71 6.29 -5.00
N ILE A 66 -2.82 5.59 -4.84
CA ILE A 66 -3.36 5.19 -3.54
C ILE A 66 -3.32 3.67 -3.43
N SER A 67 -2.73 3.18 -2.35
CA SER A 67 -2.89 1.80 -1.91
C SER A 67 -4.19 1.68 -1.11
N VAL A 68 -5.07 0.78 -1.55
CA VAL A 68 -6.35 0.46 -0.91
C VAL A 68 -6.21 -0.87 -0.20
N TRP A 69 -6.19 -0.85 1.11
CA TRP A 69 -5.94 -2.00 1.96
C TRP A 69 -7.21 -2.39 2.70
N PHE A 70 -7.72 -3.59 2.44
CA PHE A 70 -8.91 -4.12 3.10
C PHE A 70 -8.53 -5.05 4.23
N SER A 71 -9.17 -4.89 5.39
CA SER A 71 -9.02 -5.83 6.50
C SER A 71 -10.09 -6.91 6.48
N LEU A 72 -9.70 -8.18 6.37
CA LEU A 72 -10.63 -9.31 6.45
C LEU A 72 -10.81 -9.85 7.88
N GLY A 73 -10.11 -9.27 8.84
CA GLY A 73 -10.16 -9.61 10.27
C GLY A 73 -9.60 -8.48 11.10
N GLU A 74 -9.29 -8.74 12.35
CA GLU A 74 -8.55 -7.78 13.17
C GLU A 74 -7.10 -7.64 12.66
N GLU A 75 -6.61 -6.40 12.54
CA GLU A 75 -5.23 -6.10 12.24
C GLU A 75 -4.62 -5.21 13.33
N ASN A 76 -3.49 -5.63 13.85
CA ASN A 76 -2.77 -4.93 14.91
C ASN A 76 -1.27 -5.31 14.86
N LEU A 77 -0.48 -4.74 15.76
CA LEU A 77 0.95 -4.98 15.79
C LEU A 77 1.32 -6.46 15.97
N GLN A 78 0.57 -7.19 16.78
CA GLN A 78 0.88 -8.59 17.15
C GLN A 78 0.67 -9.57 15.98
N ASN A 79 -0.31 -9.31 15.10
CA ASN A 79 -0.55 -10.18 13.95
C ASN A 79 0.10 -9.67 12.65
N GLY A 80 1.10 -8.80 12.77
CA GLY A 80 1.82 -8.27 11.61
C GLY A 80 1.03 -7.21 10.83
N GLY A 81 0.20 -6.44 11.52
CA GLY A 81 -0.46 -5.25 10.98
C GLY A 81 0.54 -4.16 10.57
N LEU A 82 0.07 -3.21 9.80
CA LEU A 82 0.90 -2.12 9.29
C LEU A 82 1.30 -1.14 10.41
N ARG A 83 2.53 -0.63 10.27
CA ARG A 83 3.00 0.59 10.91
C ARG A 83 3.22 1.63 9.85
N ILE A 84 2.78 2.85 10.06
CA ILE A 84 2.89 3.95 9.09
C ILE A 84 3.59 5.14 9.72
N ILE A 85 4.22 5.98 8.90
CA ILE A 85 4.75 7.28 9.34
C ILE A 85 3.85 8.37 8.76
N PRO A 86 2.94 8.96 9.56
CA PRO A 86 2.01 9.97 9.08
C PRO A 86 2.71 11.17 8.45
N GLY A 87 2.17 11.66 7.32
CA GLY A 87 2.71 12.82 6.60
C GLY A 87 4.03 12.57 5.85
N SER A 88 4.55 11.34 5.87
CA SER A 88 5.85 11.02 5.24
C SER A 88 5.83 11.09 3.71
N HIS A 89 4.67 10.96 3.08
CA HIS A 89 4.50 11.12 1.62
C HIS A 89 4.89 12.51 1.10
N LYS A 90 4.88 13.53 1.97
CA LYS A 90 5.28 14.91 1.65
C LYS A 90 6.79 15.14 1.76
N ARG A 91 7.56 14.12 2.18
CA ARG A 91 9.00 14.24 2.41
C ARG A 91 9.78 13.72 1.21
N ASN A 92 10.74 14.52 0.75
CA ASN A 92 11.74 14.06 -0.20
C ASN A 92 13.02 13.74 0.57
N LEU A 93 13.37 12.46 0.60
CA LEU A 93 14.59 11.99 1.24
C LEU A 93 15.67 11.77 0.20
N SER A 94 16.94 12.03 0.57
CA SER A 94 18.07 11.75 -0.32
C SER A 94 18.26 10.23 -0.50
N GLU A 95 18.77 9.82 -1.65
CA GLU A 95 19.05 8.41 -1.98
C GLU A 95 19.95 7.71 -0.94
N LYS A 96 20.86 8.44 -0.31
CA LYS A 96 21.77 7.92 0.74
C LYS A 96 21.04 7.36 1.96
N ARG A 97 19.78 7.72 2.15
CA ARG A 97 18.93 7.25 3.26
C ARG A 97 18.32 5.87 3.02
N PHE A 98 18.52 5.31 1.84
CA PHE A 98 17.97 4.01 1.44
C PHE A 98 19.09 3.01 1.20
N ASP A 99 18.75 1.74 1.37
CA ASP A 99 19.57 0.63 0.89
C ASP A 99 19.35 0.38 -0.63
N ASP A 100 20.08 -0.59 -1.19
CA ASP A 100 19.98 -0.96 -2.61
C ASP A 100 18.59 -1.48 -3.02
N ARG A 101 17.79 -1.93 -2.06
CA ARG A 101 16.40 -2.37 -2.25
C ARG A 101 15.39 -1.26 -1.99
N LYS A 102 15.85 -0.02 -1.79
CA LYS A 102 15.00 1.13 -1.48
C LYS A 102 14.21 0.99 -0.17
N PHE A 103 14.74 0.28 0.82
CA PHE A 103 14.28 0.36 2.20
C PHE A 103 15.00 1.48 2.94
N LEU A 104 14.36 2.07 3.95
CA LEU A 104 15.03 3.01 4.85
C LEU A 104 16.14 2.29 5.63
N ARG A 105 17.33 2.84 5.58
CA ARG A 105 18.48 2.35 6.35
C ARG A 105 18.27 2.64 7.84
N THR A 106 18.25 1.61 8.66
CA THR A 106 18.06 1.72 10.12
C THR A 106 19.34 1.97 10.89
N ASP A 107 20.49 1.98 10.21
CA ASP A 107 21.78 2.38 10.78
C ASP A 107 21.98 3.91 10.81
N LEU A 108 21.08 4.69 10.19
CA LEU A 108 21.13 6.14 10.16
C LEU A 108 20.25 6.76 11.26
N THR A 109 20.84 7.55 12.14
CA THR A 109 20.12 8.23 13.23
C THR A 109 18.94 9.08 12.74
N GLU A 110 19.08 9.73 11.60
CA GLU A 110 18.02 10.54 11.01
C GLU A 110 16.83 9.71 10.51
N ASN A 111 17.06 8.44 10.11
CA ASN A 111 16.00 7.51 9.77
C ASN A 111 15.33 6.96 11.03
N LEU A 112 16.10 6.66 12.07
CA LEU A 112 15.54 6.23 13.35
C LEU A 112 14.60 7.30 13.93
N ARG A 113 15.01 8.58 13.93
CA ARG A 113 14.14 9.70 14.35
C ARG A 113 12.86 9.83 13.51
N LEU A 114 12.91 9.45 12.24
CA LEU A 114 11.72 9.41 11.40
C LEU A 114 10.83 8.23 11.79
N ILE A 115 11.40 7.06 12.01
CA ILE A 115 10.72 5.81 12.40
C ILE A 115 10.09 5.93 13.80
N GLU A 116 10.68 6.68 14.74
CA GLU A 116 10.10 6.96 16.05
C GLU A 116 8.72 7.64 15.98
N ARG A 117 8.41 8.29 14.86
CA ARG A 117 7.10 8.91 14.61
C ARG A 117 6.06 7.96 14.03
N ALA A 118 6.40 6.68 13.92
CA ALA A 118 5.50 5.69 13.35
C ALA A 118 4.35 5.37 14.30
N GLU A 119 3.18 5.21 13.71
CA GLU A 119 1.97 4.79 14.39
C GLU A 119 1.59 3.37 13.98
N ASN A 120 1.05 2.60 14.91
CA ASN A 120 0.51 1.28 14.65
C ASN A 120 -0.90 1.43 14.09
N VAL A 121 -1.14 0.85 12.93
CA VAL A 121 -2.48 0.79 12.35
C VAL A 121 -3.28 -0.31 13.06
N LYS A 122 -4.49 0.02 13.49
CA LYS A 122 -5.46 -0.94 14.04
C LYS A 122 -6.69 -0.92 13.14
N LEU A 123 -7.05 -2.08 12.61
CA LEU A 123 -8.21 -2.24 11.75
C LEU A 123 -9.06 -3.40 12.26
N SER A 124 -10.36 -3.23 12.18
CA SER A 124 -11.34 -4.28 12.38
C SER A 124 -11.78 -4.88 11.04
N ARG A 125 -12.44 -6.02 11.08
CA ARG A 125 -12.99 -6.64 9.87
C ARG A 125 -13.90 -5.68 9.13
N GLY A 126 -13.61 -5.44 7.85
CA GLY A 126 -14.37 -4.56 6.96
C GLY A 126 -13.85 -3.13 6.88
N ASP A 127 -12.87 -2.78 7.72
CA ASP A 127 -12.20 -1.49 7.60
C ASP A 127 -11.37 -1.44 6.31
N VAL A 128 -11.25 -0.23 5.76
CA VAL A 128 -10.44 0.04 4.57
C VAL A 128 -9.48 1.18 4.88
N LEU A 129 -8.20 0.90 4.74
CA LEU A 129 -7.15 1.90 4.87
C LEU A 129 -6.72 2.38 3.48
N PHE A 130 -6.77 3.69 3.28
CA PHE A 130 -6.26 4.35 2.10
C PHE A 130 -4.96 5.07 2.45
N PHE A 131 -3.90 4.81 1.71
CA PHE A 131 -2.65 5.54 1.91
C PHE A 131 -1.93 5.81 0.59
N HIS A 132 -1.29 6.97 0.53
CA HIS A 132 -0.52 7.41 -0.63
C HIS A 132 0.71 6.51 -0.82
N CYS A 133 1.06 6.16 -2.05
CA CYS A 133 2.17 5.28 -2.40
C CYS A 133 3.54 5.71 -1.83
N LYS A 134 3.70 6.98 -1.46
CA LYS A 134 4.89 7.54 -0.81
C LYS A 134 4.81 7.55 0.73
N VAL A 135 3.79 6.98 1.34
CA VAL A 135 3.78 6.83 2.81
C VAL A 135 4.79 5.75 3.20
N PHE A 136 5.73 6.08 4.09
CA PHE A 136 6.60 5.07 4.68
C PHE A 136 5.80 4.16 5.58
N HIS A 137 5.90 2.87 5.31
CA HIS A 137 5.24 1.84 6.11
C HIS A 137 6.12 0.60 6.26
N ALA A 138 5.78 -0.19 7.26
CA ALA A 138 6.44 -1.46 7.59
C ALA A 138 5.41 -2.42 8.18
N ALA A 139 5.73 -3.71 8.26
CA ALA A 139 4.90 -4.71 8.91
C ALA A 139 5.77 -5.74 9.62
N GLY A 140 5.43 -6.06 10.86
CA GLY A 140 6.11 -7.12 11.63
C GLY A 140 5.73 -8.52 11.16
N SER A 141 6.26 -9.52 11.85
CA SER A 141 5.80 -10.91 11.77
C SER A 141 4.45 -11.07 12.48
N ASN A 142 3.78 -12.18 12.20
CA ASN A 142 2.57 -12.57 12.91
C ASN A 142 2.96 -13.47 14.10
N GLU A 143 2.79 -12.96 15.30
CA GLU A 143 3.08 -13.61 16.57
C GLU A 143 1.83 -14.26 17.22
N THR A 144 0.71 -14.24 16.51
CA THR A 144 -0.56 -14.85 16.95
C THR A 144 -0.76 -16.25 16.35
N ASP A 145 -1.80 -16.94 16.76
CA ASP A 145 -2.13 -18.28 16.28
C ASP A 145 -3.03 -18.28 15.02
N LEU A 146 -3.51 -17.11 14.59
CA LEU A 146 -4.45 -16.99 13.47
C LEU A 146 -3.80 -16.27 12.27
N PRO A 147 -4.01 -16.76 11.05
CA PRO A 147 -3.51 -16.08 9.86
C PRO A 147 -4.25 -14.75 9.62
N LYS A 148 -3.52 -13.75 9.15
CA LYS A 148 -4.06 -12.47 8.71
C LYS A 148 -4.10 -12.42 7.18
N PHE A 149 -5.22 -11.89 6.63
CA PHE A 149 -5.43 -11.71 5.20
C PHE A 149 -5.88 -10.28 4.91
N SER A 150 -5.22 -9.66 3.96
CA SER A 150 -5.50 -8.26 3.60
C SER A 150 -5.43 -8.09 2.08
N PRO A 151 -6.56 -8.05 1.37
CA PRO A 151 -6.59 -7.65 -0.03
C PRO A 151 -6.06 -6.23 -0.19
N VAL A 152 -5.16 -6.04 -1.14
CA VAL A 152 -4.58 -4.74 -1.42
C VAL A 152 -4.57 -4.44 -2.91
N PHE A 153 -4.93 -3.21 -3.26
CA PHE A 153 -5.01 -2.74 -4.65
C PHE A 153 -4.30 -1.41 -4.78
N THR A 154 -3.75 -1.15 -5.96
CA THR A 154 -3.20 0.14 -6.33
C THR A 154 -4.16 0.85 -7.26
N VAL A 155 -4.57 2.06 -6.90
CA VAL A 155 -5.50 2.88 -7.69
C VAL A 155 -4.80 4.18 -8.09
N HIS A 156 -5.02 4.59 -9.34
CA HIS A 156 -4.53 5.84 -9.92
C HIS A 156 -5.60 6.49 -10.79
N THR A 157 -5.37 7.71 -11.22
CA THR A 157 -6.24 8.42 -12.15
C THR A 157 -5.96 7.97 -13.60
N SER A 158 -6.94 8.05 -14.48
CA SER A 158 -6.78 7.65 -15.90
C SER A 158 -5.76 8.51 -16.67
N ASP A 159 -5.51 9.74 -16.22
CA ASP A 159 -4.53 10.67 -16.78
C ASP A 159 -3.13 10.58 -16.13
N ASN A 160 -2.92 9.66 -15.21
CA ASN A 160 -1.62 9.33 -14.64
C ASN A 160 -1.13 8.00 -15.20
N GLU A 161 -0.50 8.05 -16.36
CA GLU A 161 -0.12 6.86 -17.11
C GLU A 161 1.15 6.20 -16.56
N PRO A 162 1.23 4.86 -16.64
CA PRO A 162 2.48 4.16 -16.36
C PRO A 162 3.51 4.46 -17.46
N LEU A 163 4.77 4.63 -17.07
CA LEU A 163 5.86 4.90 -18.01
C LEU A 163 6.09 3.73 -18.95
N SER A 164 6.08 4.01 -20.26
CA SER A 164 6.29 3.02 -21.30
C SER A 164 7.61 2.26 -21.12
N GLY A 165 7.63 0.97 -21.42
CA GLY A 165 8.80 0.10 -21.27
C GLY A 165 9.12 -0.30 -19.84
N THR A 166 8.27 0.01 -18.88
CA THR A 166 8.42 -0.42 -17.48
C THR A 166 7.39 -1.48 -17.13
N ARG A 167 7.66 -2.26 -16.07
CA ARG A 167 6.70 -3.24 -15.53
C ARG A 167 5.33 -2.63 -15.25
N SER A 168 5.27 -1.35 -14.90
CA SER A 168 3.99 -0.68 -14.62
C SER A 168 3.07 -0.62 -15.85
N ALA A 169 3.63 -0.64 -17.05
CA ALA A 169 2.92 -0.58 -18.32
C ALA A 169 2.64 -1.95 -18.97
N ASP A 170 3.10 -3.06 -18.39
CA ASP A 170 2.97 -4.40 -19.00
C ASP A 170 1.51 -4.81 -19.24
N LEU A 171 0.61 -4.40 -18.36
CA LEU A 171 -0.81 -4.67 -18.45
C LEU A 171 -1.60 -3.37 -18.23
N PRO A 172 -2.60 -3.07 -19.05
CA PRO A 172 -3.45 -1.88 -18.85
C PRO A 172 -4.22 -1.99 -17.53
N GLY A 173 -4.41 -0.85 -16.88
CA GLY A 173 -5.32 -0.74 -15.75
C GLY A 173 -6.77 -1.05 -16.18
N TYR A 174 -7.64 -1.29 -15.21
CA TYR A 174 -9.07 -1.45 -15.46
C TYR A 174 -9.88 -0.45 -14.61
N THR A 175 -11.00 -0.01 -15.19
CA THR A 175 -11.89 0.96 -14.54
C THR A 175 -12.62 0.34 -13.35
N ILE A 176 -12.76 1.10 -12.27
CA ILE A 176 -13.64 0.76 -11.15
C ILE A 176 -15.05 1.24 -11.51
N TRP A 177 -16.00 0.29 -11.65
CA TRP A 177 -17.40 0.55 -11.96
C TRP A 177 -18.25 0.80 -10.71
#